data_3ec8b3b13aa477579090daa255684379
#
_entry.id   3ec8b3b13aa477579090daa255684379
#
_cell.length_a   1.000
_cell.length_b   1.000
_cell.length_c   1.000
_cell.angle_alpha   90.00
_cell.angle_beta   90.00
_cell.angle_gamma   90.00
#
_symmetry.space_group_name_H-M   'P 1'
#
loop_
_entity.id
_entity.type
_entity.pdbx_description
1 polymer ?
#
loop_
_entity_poly.entity_id
_entity_poly.type
_entity_poly.pdbx_seq_one_letter_code
_entity_poly.pdbx_strand_id
1 'polypeptide(L)'
;SEAAVFDAVDRAGMRALLCASYLDTRLEAFESDLPALVEKCEGSSRIRAGLAPHAAYTCSAENLRRGMEACRRYGIPMTTHIAETLDEVRMIRERYGATPVEYLDSLGVLDGGLIAAHCVHLTDGDRRILRERGVHVAHCPTSNMKIASGVAPIERLRTEGVNCTVGTDGPSSNNDLDMWEEMR
;
A
#
# COMPACT_ATOMS: atom_id res chain seq x y z
N SER A 1 0.57 15.18 -11.60
CA SER A 1 0.46 15.50 -10.16
C SER A 1 -0.90 15.02 -9.65
N GLU A 2 -0.98 14.76 -8.37
CA GLU A 2 -2.18 14.31 -7.65
C GLU A 2 -3.34 15.29 -7.83
N ALA A 3 -3.04 16.58 -7.98
CA ALA A 3 -4.05 17.61 -8.26
C ALA A 3 -4.81 17.37 -9.56
N ALA A 4 -4.13 16.96 -10.63
CA ALA A 4 -4.78 16.65 -11.92
C ALA A 4 -5.63 15.37 -11.83
N VAL A 5 -5.18 14.40 -11.05
CA VAL A 5 -5.95 13.16 -10.77
C VAL A 5 -7.20 13.50 -9.97
N PHE A 6 -7.08 14.34 -8.93
CA PHE A 6 -8.24 14.84 -8.17
C PHE A 6 -9.29 15.44 -9.09
N ASP A 7 -8.89 16.37 -9.95
CA ASP A 7 -9.83 17.06 -10.86
C ASP A 7 -10.53 16.11 -11.84
N ALA A 8 -9.81 15.08 -12.31
CA ALA A 8 -10.38 14.05 -13.19
C ALA A 8 -11.39 13.16 -12.44
N VAL A 9 -11.05 12.71 -11.25
CA VAL A 9 -11.90 11.87 -10.36
C VAL A 9 -13.16 12.62 -9.95
N ASP A 10 -13.01 13.90 -9.57
CA ASP A 10 -14.14 14.73 -9.15
C ASP A 10 -15.12 14.98 -10.30
N ARG A 11 -14.60 15.33 -11.49
CA ARG A 11 -15.43 15.48 -12.71
C ARG A 11 -16.14 14.19 -13.11
N ALA A 12 -15.48 13.03 -12.91
CA ALA A 12 -16.08 11.73 -13.18
C ALA A 12 -17.13 11.30 -12.11
N GLY A 13 -17.28 12.05 -11.03
CA GLY A 13 -18.20 11.71 -9.94
C GLY A 13 -17.79 10.47 -9.13
N MET A 14 -16.54 10.02 -9.24
CA MET A 14 -16.04 8.81 -8.61
C MET A 14 -15.68 9.01 -7.12
N ARG A 15 -15.65 7.91 -6.37
CA ARG A 15 -15.03 7.88 -5.04
C ARG A 15 -13.58 7.46 -5.18
N ALA A 16 -12.67 8.10 -4.43
CA ALA A 16 -11.25 7.77 -4.47
C ALA A 16 -10.55 8.00 -3.14
N LEU A 17 -9.51 7.21 -2.91
CA LEU A 17 -8.43 7.50 -2.00
C LEU A 17 -7.20 7.86 -2.86
N LEU A 18 -6.81 9.12 -2.87
CA LEU A 18 -5.64 9.59 -3.60
C LEU A 18 -4.45 9.64 -2.64
N CYS A 19 -3.36 8.97 -3.01
CA CYS A 19 -2.20 8.84 -2.15
C CYS A 19 -1.01 9.60 -2.72
N ALA A 20 -0.41 10.50 -1.90
CA ALA A 20 0.90 11.06 -2.19
C ALA A 20 1.95 9.96 -2.03
N SER A 21 2.68 9.64 -3.09
CA SER A 21 3.66 8.56 -3.09
C SER A 21 5.08 9.09 -2.90
N TYR A 22 5.90 8.36 -2.13
CA TYR A 22 7.31 8.70 -1.95
C TYR A 22 8.20 7.46 -1.81
N LEU A 23 9.49 7.71 -2.00
CA LEU A 23 10.61 6.83 -1.66
C LEU A 23 11.80 7.71 -1.24
N ASP A 24 12.82 7.15 -0.61
CA ASP A 24 13.92 7.94 -0.01
C ASP A 24 14.66 8.85 -1.00
N THR A 25 14.63 8.54 -2.29
CA THR A 25 15.23 9.37 -3.35
C THR A 25 14.29 10.48 -3.86
N ARG A 26 13.04 10.55 -3.38
CA ARG A 26 12.00 11.49 -3.82
C ARG A 26 11.10 11.92 -2.66
N LEU A 27 11.70 12.47 -1.62
CA LEU A 27 10.98 12.91 -0.41
C LEU A 27 10.17 14.21 -0.62
N GLU A 28 10.50 15.02 -1.65
CA GLU A 28 9.76 16.25 -1.94
C GLU A 28 8.27 15.96 -2.15
N ALA A 29 7.94 14.83 -2.77
CA ALA A 29 6.55 14.41 -2.97
C ALA A 29 5.80 14.20 -1.63
N PHE A 30 6.49 13.76 -0.59
CA PHE A 30 5.93 13.63 0.74
C PHE A 30 5.83 14.98 1.47
N GLU A 31 6.87 15.81 1.37
CA GLU A 31 6.98 17.06 2.14
C GLU A 31 6.08 18.18 1.61
N SER A 32 5.92 18.28 0.27
CA SER A 32 5.11 19.32 -0.37
C SER A 32 3.74 18.83 -0.86
N ASP A 33 3.67 17.62 -1.44
CA ASP A 33 2.46 17.18 -2.11
C ASP A 33 1.40 16.66 -1.14
N LEU A 34 1.81 16.05 0.00
CA LEU A 34 0.85 15.55 0.98
C LEU A 34 0.00 16.65 1.61
N PRO A 35 0.57 17.76 2.15
CA PRO A 35 -0.24 18.84 2.69
C PRO A 35 -1.19 19.44 1.67
N ALA A 36 -0.73 19.66 0.43
CA ALA A 36 -1.55 20.20 -0.66
C ALA A 36 -2.68 19.24 -1.06
N LEU A 37 -2.43 17.93 -1.05
CA LEU A 37 -3.44 16.91 -1.34
C LEU A 37 -4.50 16.85 -0.22
N VAL A 38 -4.06 16.90 1.04
CA VAL A 38 -4.97 16.91 2.19
C VAL A 38 -5.89 18.13 2.11
N GLU A 39 -5.34 19.34 1.91
CA GLU A 39 -6.11 20.56 1.75
C GLU A 39 -7.10 20.46 0.57
N LYS A 40 -6.66 19.94 -0.58
CA LYS A 40 -7.53 19.78 -1.76
C LYS A 40 -8.67 18.80 -1.54
N CYS A 41 -8.48 17.79 -0.69
CA CYS A 41 -9.51 16.82 -0.34
C CYS A 41 -10.48 17.31 0.73
N GLU A 42 -10.16 18.40 1.42
CA GLU A 42 -11.05 19.00 2.43
C GLU A 42 -12.39 19.40 1.80
N GLY A 43 -13.48 19.02 2.46
CA GLY A 43 -14.83 19.29 1.97
C GLY A 43 -15.35 18.31 0.91
N SER A 44 -14.54 17.41 0.37
CA SER A 44 -15.01 16.36 -0.52
C SER A 44 -15.62 15.20 0.26
N SER A 45 -16.86 14.83 -0.06
CA SER A 45 -17.51 13.63 0.48
C SER A 45 -17.13 12.34 -0.27
N ARG A 46 -16.44 12.46 -1.41
CA ARG A 46 -16.10 11.34 -2.30
C ARG A 46 -14.61 11.04 -2.37
N ILE A 47 -13.76 12.06 -2.24
CA ILE A 47 -12.31 11.92 -2.44
C ILE A 47 -11.61 12.17 -1.11
N ARG A 48 -10.71 11.27 -0.74
CA ARG A 48 -9.91 11.35 0.48
C ARG A 48 -8.43 11.33 0.12
N ALA A 49 -7.61 11.99 0.94
CA ALA A 49 -6.17 11.89 0.87
C ALA A 49 -5.66 10.64 1.58
N GLY A 50 -4.52 10.12 1.13
CA GLY A 50 -3.73 9.08 1.76
C GLY A 50 -2.24 9.28 1.51
N LEU A 51 -1.42 8.41 2.04
CA LEU A 51 0.02 8.42 1.87
C LEU A 51 0.50 7.04 1.38
N ALA A 52 1.46 7.03 0.44
CA ALA A 52 1.96 5.81 -0.18
C ALA A 52 3.50 5.76 -0.18
N PRO A 53 4.18 5.40 0.94
CA PRO A 53 5.55 4.94 0.87
C PRO A 53 5.64 3.73 -0.06
N HIS A 54 6.64 3.72 -0.95
CA HIS A 54 6.72 2.68 -1.98
C HIS A 54 6.83 1.27 -1.37
N ALA A 55 7.87 1.00 -0.60
CA ALA A 55 8.08 -0.31 0.04
C ALA A 55 9.16 -0.23 1.14
N ALA A 56 9.25 -1.27 1.97
CA ALA A 56 10.21 -1.37 3.07
C ALA A 56 11.69 -1.37 2.61
N TYR A 57 11.98 -1.72 1.37
CA TYR A 57 13.34 -1.74 0.82
C TYR A 57 13.75 -0.45 0.10
N THR A 58 12.80 0.46 -0.17
CA THR A 58 13.05 1.76 -0.83
C THR A 58 12.81 2.95 0.08
N CYS A 59 12.26 2.71 1.26
CA CYS A 59 12.03 3.72 2.28
C CYS A 59 12.76 3.32 3.57
N SER A 60 13.52 4.26 4.14
CA SER A 60 14.21 4.06 5.41
C SER A 60 13.24 3.93 6.58
N ALA A 61 13.70 3.32 7.67
CA ALA A 61 12.92 3.23 8.91
C ALA A 61 12.47 4.61 9.43
N GLU A 62 13.32 5.62 9.29
CA GLU A 62 13.02 6.99 9.67
C GLU A 62 11.84 7.53 8.85
N ASN A 63 11.93 7.43 7.53
CA ASN A 63 10.89 7.97 6.64
C ASN A 63 9.58 7.18 6.70
N LEU A 64 9.63 5.87 6.95
CA LEU A 64 8.42 5.07 7.22
C LEU A 64 7.71 5.52 8.51
N ARG A 65 8.45 5.77 9.60
CA ARG A 65 7.87 6.32 10.84
C ARG A 65 7.32 7.72 10.65
N ARG A 66 8.07 8.62 9.98
CA ARG A 66 7.59 9.97 9.65
C ARG A 66 6.29 9.92 8.84
N GLY A 67 6.21 9.01 7.87
CA GLY A 67 4.99 8.78 7.08
C GLY A 67 3.81 8.35 7.96
N MET A 68 4.02 7.41 8.87
CA MET A 68 2.97 6.96 9.79
C MET A 68 2.55 8.09 10.76
N GLU A 69 3.48 8.88 11.27
CA GLU A 69 3.17 10.06 12.09
C GLU A 69 2.32 11.08 11.32
N ALA A 70 2.64 11.32 10.04
CA ALA A 70 1.85 12.18 9.18
C ALA A 70 0.43 11.61 8.96
N CYS A 71 0.31 10.30 8.71
CA CYS A 71 -0.99 9.65 8.59
C CYS A 71 -1.85 9.84 9.85
N ARG A 72 -1.27 9.65 11.02
CA ARG A 72 -1.96 9.88 12.31
C ARG A 72 -2.34 11.34 12.50
N ARG A 73 -1.44 12.27 12.18
CA ARG A 73 -1.66 13.72 12.31
C ARG A 73 -2.83 14.19 11.43
N TYR A 74 -2.91 13.71 10.20
CA TYR A 74 -3.96 14.10 9.24
C TYR A 74 -5.20 13.21 9.29
N GLY A 75 -5.17 12.10 10.03
CA GLY A 75 -6.27 11.14 10.07
C GLY A 75 -6.50 10.44 8.71
N ILE A 76 -5.43 10.15 7.98
CA ILE A 76 -5.44 9.56 6.64
C ILE A 76 -4.85 8.16 6.65
N PRO A 77 -5.30 7.24 5.76
CA PRO A 77 -4.71 5.91 5.64
C PRO A 77 -3.36 5.92 4.90
N MET A 78 -2.59 4.84 5.13
CA MET A 78 -1.37 4.54 4.40
C MET A 78 -1.57 3.36 3.47
N THR A 79 -0.90 3.34 2.32
CA THR A 79 -0.77 2.16 1.46
C THR A 79 0.70 1.93 1.11
N THR A 80 1.13 0.66 1.01
CA THR A 80 2.49 0.30 0.63
C THR A 80 2.54 -1.11 0.06
N HIS A 81 3.57 -1.42 -0.74
CA HIS A 81 3.82 -2.79 -1.20
C HIS A 81 4.45 -3.60 -0.07
N ILE A 82 3.98 -4.82 0.14
CA ILE A 82 4.49 -5.71 1.20
C ILE A 82 4.65 -7.13 0.67
N ALA A 83 5.86 -7.66 0.80
CA ALA A 83 6.20 -9.05 0.48
C ALA A 83 5.75 -9.45 -0.94
N GLU A 84 5.95 -8.55 -1.91
CA GLU A 84 5.57 -8.74 -3.29
C GLU A 84 6.44 -9.79 -3.97
N THR A 85 7.76 -9.67 -3.82
CA THR A 85 8.73 -10.55 -4.47
C THR A 85 9.63 -11.28 -3.47
N LEU A 86 10.18 -12.43 -3.89
CA LEU A 86 11.18 -13.14 -3.09
C LEU A 86 12.45 -12.31 -2.87
N ASP A 87 12.78 -11.41 -3.81
CA ASP A 87 13.94 -10.54 -3.69
C ASP A 87 13.73 -9.50 -2.60
N GLU A 88 12.55 -8.88 -2.50
CA GLU A 88 12.18 -8.03 -1.37
C GLU A 88 12.34 -8.77 -0.04
N VAL A 89 11.75 -9.97 0.07
CA VAL A 89 11.83 -10.76 1.30
C VAL A 89 13.27 -11.07 1.67
N ARG A 90 14.10 -11.42 0.68
CA ARG A 90 15.54 -11.68 0.88
C ARG A 90 16.28 -10.44 1.37
N MET A 91 16.11 -9.30 0.68
CA MET A 91 16.76 -8.04 1.05
C MET A 91 16.42 -7.60 2.48
N ILE A 92 15.15 -7.70 2.86
CA ILE A 92 14.71 -7.31 4.20
C ILE A 92 15.26 -8.28 5.25
N ARG A 93 15.24 -9.59 4.98
CA ARG A 93 15.83 -10.60 5.90
C ARG A 93 17.33 -10.42 6.09
N GLU A 94 18.07 -10.20 5.02
CA GLU A 94 19.52 -9.98 5.08
C GLU A 94 19.88 -8.71 5.86
N ARG A 95 19.08 -7.65 5.67
CA ARG A 95 19.36 -6.35 6.26
C ARG A 95 18.88 -6.21 7.72
N TYR A 96 17.75 -6.83 8.06
CA TYR A 96 17.06 -6.59 9.33
C TYR A 96 16.76 -7.87 10.12
N GLY A 97 17.02 -9.05 9.58
CA GLY A 97 16.77 -10.34 10.25
C GLY A 97 15.27 -10.69 10.39
N ALA A 98 14.39 -10.03 9.65
CA ALA A 98 12.94 -10.12 9.77
C ALA A 98 12.27 -10.27 8.40
N THR A 99 11.02 -10.72 8.36
CA THR A 99 10.20 -10.61 7.15
C THR A 99 9.79 -9.14 6.90
N PRO A 100 9.34 -8.76 5.71
CA PRO A 100 8.81 -7.42 5.46
C PRO A 100 7.69 -7.03 6.42
N VAL A 101 6.79 -7.94 6.75
CA VAL A 101 5.69 -7.72 7.70
C VAL A 101 6.22 -7.51 9.13
N GLU A 102 7.08 -8.41 9.62
CA GLU A 102 7.70 -8.29 10.95
C GLU A 102 8.49 -7.00 11.10
N TYR A 103 9.23 -6.61 10.04
CA TYR A 103 9.99 -5.37 10.03
C TYR A 103 9.08 -4.14 10.13
N LEU A 104 8.04 -4.04 9.29
CA LEU A 104 7.08 -2.94 9.34
C LEU A 104 6.32 -2.89 10.67
N ASP A 105 5.98 -4.05 11.24
CA ASP A 105 5.36 -4.14 12.56
C ASP A 105 6.29 -3.57 13.66
N SER A 106 7.57 -3.94 13.63
CA SER A 106 8.58 -3.44 14.57
C SER A 106 8.77 -1.92 14.51
N LEU A 107 8.49 -1.31 13.37
CA LEU A 107 8.51 0.14 13.18
C LEU A 107 7.23 0.85 13.64
N GLY A 108 6.17 0.10 13.99
CA GLY A 108 4.85 0.64 14.31
C GLY A 108 4.12 1.22 13.11
N VAL A 109 4.42 0.72 11.91
CA VAL A 109 3.80 1.15 10.64
C VAL A 109 2.49 0.41 10.36
N LEU A 110 2.36 -0.82 10.86
CA LEU A 110 1.14 -1.60 10.64
C LEU A 110 0.05 -1.18 11.61
N ASP A 111 -1.06 -0.69 11.09
CA ASP A 111 -2.29 -0.42 11.84
C ASP A 111 -3.53 -0.63 10.97
N GLY A 112 -4.73 -0.52 11.55
CA GLY A 112 -6.01 -0.76 10.90
C GLY A 112 -6.37 0.20 9.75
N GLY A 113 -5.55 1.21 9.50
CA GLY A 113 -5.70 2.11 8.36
C GLY A 113 -4.78 1.78 7.19
N LEU A 114 -3.92 0.76 7.32
CA LEU A 114 -2.95 0.41 6.29
C LEU A 114 -3.55 -0.53 5.25
N ILE A 115 -3.28 -0.22 3.96
CA ILE A 115 -3.59 -1.09 2.81
C ILE A 115 -2.26 -1.66 2.30
N ALA A 116 -2.07 -2.97 2.45
CA ALA A 116 -0.91 -3.71 1.98
C ALA A 116 -1.17 -4.26 0.58
N ALA A 117 -0.44 -3.79 -0.41
CA ALA A 117 -0.52 -4.32 -1.78
C ALA A 117 0.29 -5.63 -1.89
N HIS A 118 -0.19 -6.54 -2.74
CA HIS A 118 0.36 -7.84 -3.13
C HIS A 118 0.31 -8.91 -2.03
N CYS A 119 1.12 -8.83 -0.98
CA CYS A 119 1.18 -9.82 0.10
C CYS A 119 1.35 -11.27 -0.40
N VAL A 120 2.28 -11.47 -1.36
CA VAL A 120 2.50 -12.77 -2.03
C VAL A 120 3.26 -13.74 -1.14
N HIS A 121 4.38 -13.30 -0.56
CA HIS A 121 5.33 -14.16 0.15
C HIS A 121 5.21 -13.99 1.67
N LEU A 122 4.11 -14.49 2.22
CA LEU A 122 3.79 -14.42 3.64
C LEU A 122 4.05 -15.73 4.37
N THR A 123 4.64 -15.65 5.56
CA THR A 123 4.69 -16.74 6.54
C THR A 123 3.38 -16.82 7.32
N ASP A 124 3.19 -17.89 8.10
CA ASP A 124 2.06 -18.01 9.04
C ASP A 124 2.08 -16.90 10.11
N GLY A 125 3.30 -16.51 10.54
CA GLY A 125 3.51 -15.40 11.45
C GLY A 125 3.07 -14.05 10.86
N ASP A 126 3.42 -13.81 9.60
CA ASP A 126 3.05 -12.58 8.89
C ASP A 126 1.54 -12.43 8.78
N ARG A 127 0.82 -13.48 8.39
CA ARG A 127 -0.64 -13.45 8.27
C ARG A 127 -1.32 -13.15 9.60
N ARG A 128 -0.79 -13.74 10.69
CA ARG A 128 -1.27 -13.45 12.05
C ARG A 128 -1.06 -11.98 12.41
N ILE A 129 0.12 -11.40 12.15
CA ILE A 129 0.41 -9.98 12.40
C ILE A 129 -0.56 -9.09 11.60
N LEU A 130 -0.72 -9.33 10.31
CA LEU A 130 -1.65 -8.55 9.46
C LEU A 130 -3.07 -8.55 10.02
N ARG A 131 -3.56 -9.73 10.46
CA ARG A 131 -4.87 -9.85 11.11
C ARG A 131 -4.95 -9.06 12.41
N GLU A 132 -3.98 -9.24 13.31
CA GLU A 132 -3.96 -8.62 14.64
C GLU A 132 -3.84 -7.10 14.56
N ARG A 133 -3.14 -6.57 13.55
CA ARG A 133 -3.03 -5.14 13.26
C ARG A 133 -4.21 -4.58 12.47
N GLY A 134 -5.13 -5.42 11.99
CA GLY A 134 -6.27 -4.98 11.19
C GLY A 134 -5.92 -4.46 9.82
N VAL A 135 -4.79 -4.89 9.25
CA VAL A 135 -4.30 -4.47 7.93
C VAL A 135 -5.23 -5.00 6.84
N HIS A 136 -5.49 -4.18 5.83
CA HIS A 136 -6.23 -4.57 4.62
C HIS A 136 -5.26 -5.01 3.52
N VAL A 137 -5.58 -6.09 2.81
CA VAL A 137 -4.75 -6.58 1.70
C VAL A 137 -5.40 -6.28 0.36
N ALA A 138 -4.66 -5.62 -0.54
CA ALA A 138 -5.03 -5.42 -1.93
C ALA A 138 -4.32 -6.46 -2.81
N HIS A 139 -5.06 -7.46 -3.28
CA HIS A 139 -4.55 -8.50 -4.18
C HIS A 139 -4.50 -7.97 -5.61
N CYS A 140 -3.35 -8.10 -6.27
CA CYS A 140 -3.12 -7.65 -7.65
C CYS A 140 -2.74 -8.85 -8.53
N PRO A 141 -3.67 -9.77 -8.87
CA PRO A 141 -3.36 -11.04 -9.49
C PRO A 141 -2.67 -10.91 -10.84
N THR A 142 -3.16 -10.06 -11.75
CA THR A 142 -2.57 -9.87 -13.08
C THR A 142 -1.15 -9.30 -12.98
N SER A 143 -0.93 -8.31 -12.13
CA SER A 143 0.41 -7.78 -11.86
C SER A 143 1.35 -8.87 -11.33
N ASN A 144 0.93 -9.60 -10.30
CA ASN A 144 1.73 -10.68 -9.72
C ASN A 144 2.11 -11.75 -10.74
N MET A 145 1.22 -12.10 -11.66
CA MET A 145 1.50 -13.04 -12.76
C MET A 145 2.45 -12.45 -13.79
N LYS A 146 2.21 -11.21 -14.21
CA LYS A 146 3.00 -10.56 -15.27
C LYS A 146 4.47 -10.36 -14.88
N ILE A 147 4.75 -10.00 -13.63
CA ILE A 147 6.11 -9.82 -13.14
C ILE A 147 6.68 -11.07 -12.43
N ALA A 148 5.93 -12.18 -12.47
CA ALA A 148 6.32 -13.46 -11.89
C ALA A 148 6.58 -13.39 -10.35
N SER A 149 5.84 -12.54 -9.63
CA SER A 149 5.93 -12.46 -8.17
C SER A 149 5.44 -13.73 -7.48
N GLY A 150 4.43 -14.39 -8.03
CA GLY A 150 3.83 -15.60 -7.47
C GLY A 150 2.33 -15.46 -7.18
N VAL A 151 1.80 -16.34 -6.36
CA VAL A 151 0.37 -16.38 -6.00
C VAL A 151 0.20 -16.02 -4.53
N ALA A 152 -0.51 -14.93 -4.25
CA ALA A 152 -0.82 -14.53 -2.88
C ALA A 152 -1.79 -15.52 -2.20
N PRO A 153 -1.62 -15.83 -0.90
CA PRO A 153 -2.44 -16.80 -0.17
C PRO A 153 -3.80 -16.22 0.26
N ILE A 154 -4.57 -15.65 -0.68
CA ILE A 154 -5.78 -14.87 -0.41
C ILE A 154 -6.86 -15.66 0.30
N GLU A 155 -7.06 -16.93 -0.06
CA GLU A 155 -8.04 -17.77 0.62
C GLU A 155 -7.69 -17.95 2.11
N ARG A 156 -6.41 -18.17 2.42
CA ARG A 156 -5.96 -18.27 3.82
C ARG A 156 -6.13 -16.96 4.56
N LEU A 157 -5.71 -15.84 3.96
CA LEU A 157 -5.90 -14.51 4.55
C LEU A 157 -7.36 -14.25 4.91
N ARG A 158 -8.28 -14.53 3.99
CA ARG A 158 -9.73 -14.35 4.22
C ARG A 158 -10.27 -15.27 5.31
N THR A 159 -9.91 -16.55 5.29
CA THR A 159 -10.36 -17.52 6.30
C THR A 159 -9.78 -17.22 7.68
N GLU A 160 -8.59 -16.62 7.76
CA GLU A 160 -7.98 -16.14 9.00
C GLU A 160 -8.51 -14.78 9.46
N GLY A 161 -9.42 -14.14 8.72
CA GLY A 161 -10.11 -12.90 9.09
C GLY A 161 -9.42 -11.61 8.64
N VAL A 162 -8.46 -11.68 7.71
CA VAL A 162 -7.88 -10.48 7.07
C VAL A 162 -8.84 -9.96 6.00
N ASN A 163 -9.11 -8.66 6.00
CA ASN A 163 -9.90 -8.03 4.94
C ASN A 163 -9.08 -7.97 3.65
N CYS A 164 -9.58 -8.60 2.58
CA CYS A 164 -8.94 -8.65 1.28
C CYS A 164 -9.81 -7.96 0.22
N THR A 165 -9.17 -7.22 -0.66
CA THR A 165 -9.75 -6.60 -1.84
C THR A 165 -8.91 -6.93 -3.07
N VAL A 166 -9.37 -6.52 -4.25
CA VAL A 166 -8.70 -6.72 -5.53
C VAL A 166 -8.28 -5.37 -6.10
N GLY A 167 -7.14 -5.33 -6.76
CA GLY A 167 -6.60 -4.14 -7.43
C GLY A 167 -5.89 -4.52 -8.74
N THR A 168 -5.88 -3.60 -9.69
CA THR A 168 -5.21 -3.78 -10.98
C THR A 168 -3.72 -3.54 -10.95
N ASP A 169 -3.23 -2.85 -9.90
CA ASP A 169 -1.91 -2.21 -9.92
C ASP A 169 -1.77 -1.18 -11.05
N GLY A 170 -0.57 -0.80 -11.43
CA GLY A 170 -0.32 0.21 -12.45
C GLY A 170 -0.16 -0.36 -13.87
N PRO A 171 -0.21 0.49 -14.91
CA PRO A 171 -0.15 0.06 -16.31
C PRO A 171 1.18 -0.58 -16.72
N SER A 172 2.23 -0.44 -15.92
CA SER A 172 3.52 -1.11 -16.16
C SER A 172 3.46 -2.62 -15.92
N SER A 173 2.61 -3.06 -14.99
CA SER A 173 2.43 -4.46 -14.60
C SER A 173 1.05 -5.04 -14.94
N ASN A 174 0.16 -4.23 -15.55
CA ASN A 174 -1.16 -4.64 -15.99
C ASN A 174 -1.48 -3.99 -17.34
N ASN A 175 -2.02 -4.75 -18.31
CA ASN A 175 -2.15 -4.27 -19.70
C ASN A 175 -3.40 -3.43 -19.93
N ASP A 176 -4.51 -3.71 -19.26
CA ASP A 176 -5.83 -3.12 -19.54
C ASP A 176 -6.48 -2.46 -18.31
N LEU A 177 -5.99 -2.71 -17.10
CA LEU A 177 -6.53 -2.19 -15.85
C LEU A 177 -8.02 -2.56 -15.64
N ASP A 178 -8.43 -3.74 -16.12
CA ASP A 178 -9.80 -4.23 -16.01
C ASP A 178 -10.06 -4.94 -14.68
N MET A 179 -10.80 -4.30 -13.78
CA MET A 179 -11.20 -4.87 -12.49
C MET A 179 -12.05 -6.15 -12.61
N TRP A 180 -12.76 -6.34 -13.73
CA TRP A 180 -13.54 -7.56 -13.94
C TRP A 180 -12.62 -8.77 -14.27
N GLU A 181 -11.52 -8.53 -14.96
CA GLU A 181 -10.50 -9.57 -15.17
C GLU A 181 -9.81 -9.96 -13.88
N GLU A 182 -9.50 -9.00 -13.01
CA GLU A 182 -8.87 -9.27 -11.72
C GLU A 182 -9.73 -10.15 -10.78
N MET A 183 -11.03 -10.20 -11.01
CA MET A 183 -11.98 -11.00 -10.21
C MET A 183 -12.22 -12.43 -10.77
N ARG A 184 -11.64 -12.80 -11.90
CA ARG A 184 -11.78 -14.12 -12.53
C ARG A 184 -10.69 -15.08 -12.12
#